data_2489c232c1ee21020a4d9a49a63074b3
#
_entry.id   2489c232c1ee21020a4d9a49a63074b3
#
_cell.length_a   1.000
_cell.length_b   1.000
_cell.length_c   1.000
_cell.angle_alpha   90.00
_cell.angle_beta   90.00
_cell.angle_gamma   90.00
#
_symmetry.space_group_name_H-M   'P 1'
#
loop_
_entity.id
_entity.type
_entity.pdbx_description
1 polymer ?
#
loop_
_entity_poly.entity_id
_entity_poly.type
_entity_poly.pdbx_seq_one_letter_code
_entity_poly.pdbx_strand_id
1 'polypeptide(L)'
;PESIIYAFTVHGENGHEVLFILNSVVSPVGATVRTLNFLLIAVSVVMIGLALLLAVLISRKISMPIIDINNSAKALAEGTYDVRFAGGSYREISELSDTLNYAATELSKVDGLRRELIANTSHDLRTPLTMITGYAEIMRRS
;
A
#
# COMPACT_ATOMS: atom_id res chain seq x y z
N PRO A 1 3.21 -53.28 -3.96
CA PRO A 1 2.72 -53.53 -2.62
C PRO A 1 3.70 -54.50 -1.96
N GLU A 2 4.36 -54.06 -0.91
CA GLU A 2 5.19 -54.96 -0.10
C GLU A 2 4.26 -55.71 0.84
N SER A 3 4.20 -57.02 0.74
CA SER A 3 3.52 -57.88 1.66
C SER A 3 4.51 -58.63 2.52
N ILE A 4 4.32 -58.57 3.81
CA ILE A 4 5.11 -59.36 4.75
C ILE A 4 4.35 -60.65 5.04
N ILE A 5 4.94 -61.77 4.69
CA ILE A 5 4.36 -63.09 4.92
C ILE A 5 5.09 -63.71 6.12
N TYR A 6 4.33 -63.93 7.20
CA TYR A 6 4.79 -64.69 8.35
C TYR A 6 4.25 -66.12 8.23
N ALA A 7 5.12 -67.10 8.19
CA ALA A 7 4.76 -68.50 8.24
C ALA A 7 5.34 -69.13 9.52
N PHE A 8 4.50 -69.73 10.33
CA PHE A 8 4.92 -70.45 11.50
C PHE A 8 4.13 -71.75 11.62
N THR A 9 4.81 -72.80 12.08
CA THR A 9 4.22 -74.14 12.32
C THR A 9 3.91 -74.28 13.81
N VAL A 10 2.75 -74.78 14.12
CA VAL A 10 2.35 -75.14 15.49
C VAL A 10 2.14 -76.66 15.53
N HIS A 11 2.85 -77.33 16.41
CA HIS A 11 2.68 -78.76 16.68
C HIS A 11 1.45 -78.96 17.58
N GLY A 12 0.44 -79.61 17.04
CA GLY A 12 -0.73 -80.01 17.82
C GLY A 12 -0.46 -81.29 18.59
N GLU A 13 -1.14 -81.49 19.70
CA GLU A 13 -0.99 -82.60 20.64
C GLU A 13 -1.25 -84.02 20.02
N ASN A 14 -1.79 -84.07 18.79
CA ASN A 14 -2.10 -85.29 18.02
C ASN A 14 -1.11 -85.52 16.85
N GLY A 15 0.10 -84.92 16.86
CA GLY A 15 1.12 -85.15 15.85
C GLY A 15 0.87 -84.51 14.48
N HIS A 16 -0.16 -83.64 14.35
CA HIS A 16 -0.40 -82.89 13.14
C HIS A 16 0.29 -81.53 13.20
N GLU A 17 1.03 -81.21 12.16
CA GLU A 17 1.64 -79.90 11.97
C GLU A 17 0.64 -78.99 11.22
N VAL A 18 0.28 -77.85 11.84
CA VAL A 18 -0.56 -76.85 11.21
C VAL A 18 0.31 -75.63 10.84
N LEU A 19 0.39 -75.33 9.55
CA LEU A 19 1.07 -74.19 9.05
C LEU A 19 0.13 -72.96 9.02
N PHE A 20 0.45 -71.94 9.80
CA PHE A 20 -0.23 -70.66 9.76
C PHE A 20 0.53 -69.72 8.86
N ILE A 21 -0.17 -69.15 7.85
CA ILE A 21 0.36 -68.14 6.96
C ILE A 21 -0.42 -66.84 7.23
N LEU A 22 0.25 -65.86 7.84
CA LEU A 22 -0.27 -64.53 8.01
C LEU A 22 0.26 -63.62 6.90
N ASN A 23 -0.62 -63.19 6.03
CA ASN A 23 -0.30 -62.22 4.99
C ASN A 23 -0.75 -60.82 5.44
N SER A 24 0.19 -59.94 5.81
CA SER A 24 -0.05 -58.56 6.13
C SER A 24 0.26 -57.66 4.91
N VAL A 25 -0.74 -57.10 4.30
CA VAL A 25 -0.55 -56.13 3.21
C VAL A 25 -0.22 -54.79 3.84
N VAL A 26 1.05 -54.41 3.72
CA VAL A 26 1.48 -53.04 4.11
C VAL A 26 0.98 -52.10 3.02
N SER A 27 -0.06 -51.34 3.30
CA SER A 27 -0.54 -50.28 2.41
C SER A 27 0.64 -49.31 2.19
N PRO A 28 0.88 -48.81 0.94
CA PRO A 28 2.00 -47.94 0.65
C PRO A 28 1.69 -46.54 1.19
N VAL A 29 1.84 -46.33 2.50
CA VAL A 29 1.68 -45.03 3.18
C VAL A 29 2.58 -43.99 2.53
N GLY A 30 3.78 -44.42 2.06
CA GLY A 30 4.74 -43.54 1.40
C GLY A 30 4.25 -42.91 0.08
N ALA A 31 3.44 -43.65 -0.71
CA ALA A 31 2.86 -43.11 -1.95
C ALA A 31 1.81 -42.02 -1.65
N THR A 32 0.97 -42.26 -0.65
CA THR A 32 -0.05 -41.29 -0.20
C THR A 32 0.61 -40.03 0.36
N VAL A 33 1.63 -40.16 1.20
CA VAL A 33 2.41 -39.04 1.76
C VAL A 33 3.08 -38.22 0.66
N ARG A 34 3.68 -38.87 -0.34
CA ARG A 34 4.31 -38.17 -1.47
C ARG A 34 3.29 -37.36 -2.29
N THR A 35 2.14 -37.93 -2.56
CA THR A 35 1.05 -37.25 -3.28
C THR A 35 0.53 -36.05 -2.49
N LEU A 36 0.31 -36.21 -1.18
CA LEU A 36 -0.11 -35.13 -0.30
C LEU A 36 0.93 -34.01 -0.24
N ASN A 37 2.20 -34.32 -0.09
CA ASN A 37 3.27 -33.32 -0.09
C ASN A 37 3.37 -32.57 -1.43
N PHE A 38 3.22 -33.29 -2.55
CA PHE A 38 3.19 -32.64 -3.87
C PHE A 38 2.01 -31.66 -4.00
N LEU A 39 0.82 -32.10 -3.58
CA LEU A 39 -0.39 -31.24 -3.60
C LEU A 39 -0.23 -30.02 -2.69
N LEU A 40 0.32 -30.22 -1.48
CA LEU A 40 0.57 -29.11 -0.56
C LEU A 40 1.55 -28.07 -1.16
N ILE A 41 2.65 -28.54 -1.74
CA ILE A 41 3.62 -27.66 -2.40
C ILE A 41 2.98 -26.93 -3.59
N ALA A 42 2.24 -27.64 -4.45
CA ALA A 42 1.58 -27.06 -5.61
C ALA A 42 0.56 -25.99 -5.20
N VAL A 43 -0.30 -26.27 -4.22
CA VAL A 43 -1.27 -25.30 -3.69
C VAL A 43 -0.55 -24.10 -3.07
N SER A 44 0.50 -24.32 -2.28
CA SER A 44 1.27 -23.24 -1.66
C SER A 44 1.88 -22.31 -2.69
N VAL A 45 2.47 -22.84 -3.75
CA VAL A 45 3.06 -22.05 -4.84
C VAL A 45 1.99 -21.20 -5.54
N VAL A 46 0.83 -21.78 -5.85
CA VAL A 46 -0.29 -21.07 -6.46
C VAL A 46 -0.79 -19.95 -5.55
N MET A 47 -0.96 -20.23 -4.25
CA MET A 47 -1.41 -19.23 -3.27
C MET A 47 -0.42 -18.08 -3.11
N ILE A 48 0.88 -18.38 -3.05
CA ILE A 48 1.93 -17.34 -2.99
C ILE A 48 1.91 -16.50 -4.28
N GLY A 49 1.80 -17.11 -5.44
CA GLY A 49 1.70 -16.39 -6.72
C GLY A 49 0.49 -15.45 -6.77
N LEU A 50 -0.68 -15.93 -6.32
CA LEU A 50 -1.89 -15.13 -6.25
C LEU A 50 -1.75 -13.97 -5.25
N ALA A 51 -1.17 -14.22 -4.08
CA ALA A 51 -0.92 -13.20 -3.07
C ALA A 51 0.00 -12.09 -3.58
N LEU A 52 1.09 -12.44 -4.27
CA LEU A 52 2.01 -11.47 -4.88
C LEU A 52 1.31 -10.64 -5.97
N LEU A 53 0.50 -11.28 -6.83
CA LEU A 53 -0.27 -10.58 -7.84
C LEU A 53 -1.21 -9.55 -7.21
N LEU A 54 -1.98 -9.95 -6.20
CA LEU A 54 -2.88 -9.06 -5.47
C LEU A 54 -2.14 -7.92 -4.78
N ALA A 55 -0.99 -8.21 -4.15
CA ALA A 55 -0.17 -7.20 -3.50
C ALA A 55 0.31 -6.12 -4.49
N VAL A 56 0.76 -6.51 -5.69
CA VAL A 56 1.17 -5.57 -6.74
C VAL A 56 -0.02 -4.74 -7.24
N LEU A 57 -1.18 -5.36 -7.43
CA LEU A 57 -2.39 -4.65 -7.87
C LEU A 57 -2.85 -3.61 -6.84
N ILE A 58 -2.89 -3.98 -5.57
CA ILE A 58 -3.24 -3.08 -4.47
C ILE A 58 -2.23 -1.94 -4.36
N SER A 59 -0.93 -2.26 -4.40
CA SER A 59 0.13 -1.25 -4.33
C SER A 59 -0.01 -0.22 -5.44
N ARG A 60 -0.18 -0.63 -6.69
CA ARG A 60 -0.27 0.27 -7.83
C ARG A 60 -1.58 1.05 -7.92
N LYS A 61 -2.69 0.45 -7.50
CA LYS A 61 -4.03 1.07 -7.66
C LYS A 61 -4.49 1.87 -6.46
N ILE A 62 -3.95 1.60 -5.28
CA ILE A 62 -4.36 2.26 -4.02
C ILE A 62 -3.17 3.00 -3.40
N SER A 63 -2.08 2.30 -3.08
CA SER A 63 -0.99 2.90 -2.29
C SER A 63 -0.26 4.02 -3.04
N MET A 64 0.05 3.83 -4.32
CA MET A 64 0.73 4.86 -5.11
C MET A 64 -0.07 6.17 -5.22
N PRO A 65 -1.34 6.16 -5.64
CA PRO A 65 -2.13 7.39 -5.68
C PRO A 65 -2.25 8.11 -4.34
N ILE A 66 -2.34 7.37 -3.24
CA ILE A 66 -2.38 7.97 -1.89
C ILE A 66 -1.05 8.65 -1.54
N ILE A 67 0.08 8.06 -1.91
CA ILE A 67 1.41 8.66 -1.72
C ILE A 67 1.53 9.94 -2.53
N ASP A 68 1.07 9.95 -3.78
CA ASP A 68 1.11 11.12 -4.65
C ASP A 68 0.24 12.26 -4.11
N ILE A 69 -0.97 11.95 -3.64
CA ILE A 69 -1.84 12.92 -2.95
C ILE A 69 -1.15 13.50 -1.72
N ASN A 70 -0.53 12.65 -0.89
CA ASN A 70 0.18 13.11 0.30
C ASN A 70 1.37 14.03 -0.02
N ASN A 71 2.12 13.71 -1.08
CA ASN A 71 3.24 14.56 -1.52
C ASN A 71 2.76 15.91 -2.03
N SER A 72 1.69 15.94 -2.84
CA SER A 72 1.07 17.17 -3.31
C SER A 72 0.49 18.00 -2.15
N ALA A 73 -0.10 17.34 -1.13
CA ALA A 73 -0.61 18.03 0.05
C ALA A 73 0.52 18.67 0.90
N LYS A 74 1.68 18.03 0.99
CA LYS A 74 2.86 18.63 1.63
C LYS A 74 3.33 19.87 0.90
N ALA A 75 3.45 19.81 -0.45
CA ALA A 75 3.83 20.96 -1.25
C ALA A 75 2.83 22.12 -1.11
N LEU A 76 1.51 21.81 -1.05
CA LEU A 76 0.47 22.79 -0.76
C LEU A 76 0.66 23.45 0.61
N ALA A 77 0.97 22.67 1.63
CA ALA A 77 1.22 23.17 3.00
C ALA A 77 2.49 24.05 3.09
N GLU A 78 3.47 23.82 2.23
CA GLU A 78 4.68 24.62 2.10
C GLU A 78 4.48 25.92 1.28
N GLY A 79 3.24 26.17 0.83
CA GLY A 79 2.88 27.40 0.11
C GLY A 79 2.98 27.30 -1.42
N THR A 80 3.16 26.09 -1.96
CA THR A 80 3.09 25.86 -3.40
C THR A 80 1.64 25.57 -3.77
N TYR A 81 0.91 26.61 -4.17
CA TYR A 81 -0.53 26.51 -4.46
C TYR A 81 -0.84 26.01 -5.88
N ASP A 82 0.14 25.94 -6.77
CA ASP A 82 0.00 25.40 -8.14
C ASP A 82 0.26 23.89 -8.18
N VAL A 83 -0.27 23.17 -7.18
CA VAL A 83 -0.20 21.70 -7.12
C VAL A 83 -1.45 21.09 -7.73
N ARG A 84 -1.28 19.93 -8.38
CA ARG A 84 -2.39 19.12 -8.87
C ARG A 84 -2.42 17.77 -8.17
N PHE A 85 -3.57 17.45 -7.63
CA PHE A 85 -3.87 16.15 -7.07
C PHE A 85 -4.41 15.26 -8.18
N ALA A 86 -3.64 14.23 -8.56
CA ALA A 86 -4.07 13.26 -9.57
C ALA A 86 -5.12 12.33 -8.97
N GLY A 87 -6.23 12.14 -9.68
CA GLY A 87 -7.23 11.15 -9.32
C GLY A 87 -6.69 9.73 -9.45
N GLY A 88 -7.25 8.80 -8.66
CA GLY A 88 -6.95 7.38 -8.72
C GLY A 88 -7.95 6.59 -9.59
N SER A 89 -7.71 5.28 -9.71
CA SER A 89 -8.64 4.35 -10.38
C SER A 89 -9.91 4.08 -9.57
N TYR A 90 -9.94 4.47 -8.29
CA TYR A 90 -11.09 4.32 -7.39
C TYR A 90 -11.82 5.65 -7.28
N ARG A 91 -13.15 5.56 -7.27
CA ARG A 91 -14.04 6.73 -7.20
C ARG A 91 -13.74 7.60 -5.99
N GLU A 92 -13.52 6.99 -4.83
CA GLU A 92 -13.25 7.67 -3.57
C GLU A 92 -11.94 8.47 -3.62
N ILE A 93 -10.91 7.94 -4.27
CA ILE A 93 -9.63 8.63 -4.47
C ILE A 93 -9.79 9.79 -5.46
N SER A 94 -10.60 9.61 -6.50
CA SER A 94 -10.91 10.69 -7.45
C SER A 94 -11.68 11.83 -6.78
N GLU A 95 -12.74 11.53 -6.02
CA GLU A 95 -13.50 12.53 -5.25
C GLU A 95 -12.62 13.30 -4.26
N LEU A 96 -11.71 12.60 -3.57
CA LEU A 96 -10.75 13.23 -2.67
C LEU A 96 -9.81 14.19 -3.43
N SER A 97 -9.30 13.75 -4.58
CA SER A 97 -8.41 14.57 -5.42
C SER A 97 -9.13 15.82 -5.93
N ASP A 98 -10.38 15.71 -6.36
CA ASP A 98 -11.20 16.84 -6.83
C ASP A 98 -11.43 17.85 -5.70
N THR A 99 -11.75 17.36 -4.50
CA THR A 99 -11.93 18.21 -3.31
C THR A 99 -10.65 18.94 -2.94
N LEU A 100 -9.49 18.28 -2.99
CA LEU A 100 -8.20 18.88 -2.70
C LEU A 100 -7.77 19.88 -3.79
N ASN A 101 -8.05 19.62 -5.06
CA ASN A 101 -7.83 20.57 -6.15
C ASN A 101 -8.66 21.84 -5.97
N TYR A 102 -9.92 21.69 -5.57
CA TYR A 102 -10.76 22.84 -5.25
C TYR A 102 -10.17 23.65 -4.08
N ALA A 103 -9.78 23.00 -3.00
CA ALA A 103 -9.18 23.65 -1.84
C ALA A 103 -7.86 24.39 -2.20
N ALA A 104 -7.00 23.78 -3.00
CA ALA A 104 -5.76 24.40 -3.49
C ALA A 104 -6.04 25.65 -4.32
N THR A 105 -7.06 25.60 -5.18
CA THR A 105 -7.50 26.76 -5.98
C THR A 105 -7.98 27.91 -5.10
N GLU A 106 -8.79 27.63 -4.09
CA GLU A 106 -9.27 28.67 -3.16
C GLU A 106 -8.12 29.26 -2.32
N LEU A 107 -7.18 28.44 -1.85
CA LEU A 107 -5.98 28.93 -1.15
C LEU A 107 -5.12 29.82 -2.04
N SER A 108 -4.93 29.46 -3.31
CA SER A 108 -4.20 30.28 -4.29
C SER A 108 -4.81 31.65 -4.47
N LYS A 109 -6.16 31.75 -4.55
CA LYS A 109 -6.86 33.02 -4.64
C LYS A 109 -6.66 33.88 -3.39
N VAL A 110 -6.75 33.28 -2.20
CA VAL A 110 -6.53 34.00 -0.94
C VAL A 110 -5.10 34.54 -0.84
N ASP A 111 -4.10 33.76 -1.23
CA ASP A 111 -2.70 34.22 -1.24
C ASP A 111 -2.48 35.35 -2.26
N GLY A 112 -3.09 35.27 -3.44
CA GLY A 112 -3.08 36.34 -4.43
C GLY A 112 -3.67 37.66 -3.87
N LEU A 113 -4.84 37.62 -3.26
CA LEU A 113 -5.48 38.77 -2.62
C LEU A 113 -4.61 39.34 -1.49
N ARG A 114 -4.00 38.48 -0.68
CA ARG A 114 -3.07 38.91 0.38
C ARG A 114 -1.87 39.67 -0.18
N ARG A 115 -1.26 39.18 -1.26
CA ARG A 115 -0.12 39.87 -1.92
C ARG A 115 -0.53 41.19 -2.49
N GLU A 116 -1.69 41.29 -3.15
CA GLU A 116 -2.24 42.51 -3.70
C GLU A 116 -2.52 43.53 -2.59
N LEU A 117 -3.13 43.11 -1.49
CA LEU A 117 -3.39 43.97 -0.33
C LEU A 117 -2.08 44.56 0.23
N ILE A 118 -1.04 43.72 0.42
CA ILE A 118 0.27 44.19 0.92
C ILE A 118 0.90 45.17 -0.06
N ALA A 119 0.85 44.90 -1.36
CA ALA A 119 1.41 45.79 -2.38
C ALA A 119 0.70 47.15 -2.39
N ASN A 120 -0.63 47.16 -2.40
CA ASN A 120 -1.44 48.39 -2.41
C ASN A 120 -1.24 49.19 -1.13
N THR A 121 -1.28 48.54 0.04
CA THR A 121 -1.03 49.18 1.33
C THR A 121 0.40 49.80 1.40
N SER A 122 1.38 49.11 0.89
CA SER A 122 2.76 49.61 0.85
C SER A 122 2.92 50.83 -0.04
N HIS A 123 2.20 50.85 -1.17
CA HIS A 123 2.17 52.04 -2.07
C HIS A 123 1.50 53.21 -1.41
N ASP A 124 0.30 52.99 -0.80
CA ASP A 124 -0.49 54.05 -0.18
C ASP A 124 0.18 54.66 1.07
N LEU A 125 0.98 53.86 1.78
CA LEU A 125 1.78 54.35 2.91
C LEU A 125 3.04 55.13 2.47
N ARG A 126 3.63 54.78 1.33
CA ARG A 126 4.88 55.42 0.83
C ARG A 126 4.65 56.94 0.54
N THR A 127 3.52 57.29 -0.05
CA THR A 127 3.20 58.66 -0.42
C THR A 127 3.16 59.64 0.77
N PRO A 128 2.40 59.38 1.87
CA PRO A 128 2.40 60.27 3.02
C PRO A 128 3.75 60.27 3.78
N LEU A 129 4.43 59.10 3.85
CA LEU A 129 5.75 59.01 4.48
C LEU A 129 6.80 59.88 3.75
N THR A 130 6.79 59.89 2.41
CA THR A 130 7.67 60.76 1.59
C THR A 130 7.37 62.24 1.83
N MET A 131 6.09 62.62 1.95
CA MET A 131 5.72 64.00 2.28
C MET A 131 6.21 64.41 3.67
N ILE A 132 5.98 63.57 4.70
CA ILE A 132 6.44 63.83 6.07
C ILE A 132 7.95 63.98 6.14
N THR A 133 8.71 63.09 5.50
CA THR A 133 10.18 63.17 5.45
C THR A 133 10.66 64.41 4.72
N GLY A 134 10.00 64.79 3.63
CA GLY A 134 10.29 66.03 2.89
C GLY A 134 10.06 67.29 3.74
N TYR A 135 8.91 67.40 4.43
CA TYR A 135 8.68 68.53 5.33
C TYR A 135 9.65 68.57 6.52
N ALA A 136 9.97 67.43 7.13
CA ALA A 136 10.93 67.38 8.23
C ALA A 136 12.35 67.84 7.77
N GLU A 137 12.76 67.53 6.54
CA GLU A 137 14.02 67.95 5.98
C GLU A 137 14.06 69.46 5.70
N ILE A 138 12.98 70.06 5.24
CA ILE A 138 12.86 71.49 5.07
C ILE A 138 12.96 72.21 6.41
N MET A 139 12.26 71.74 7.45
CA MET A 139 12.32 72.33 8.79
C MET A 139 13.71 72.22 9.44
N ARG A 140 14.49 71.23 9.11
CA ARG A 140 15.84 71.05 9.63
C ARG A 140 16.86 72.00 8.97
N ARG A 141 16.55 72.49 7.76
CA ARG A 141 17.46 73.41 7.01
C ARG A 141 17.15 74.88 7.20
N SER A 142 16.00 75.22 7.83
CA SER A 142 15.66 76.60 8.25
C SER A 142 16.17 76.88 9.63
#